data_f26173ef2d616a79fafbcfe3808be356
#
_entry.id   f26173ef2d616a79fafbcfe3808be356
#
_cell.length_a   1.000
_cell.length_b   1.000
_cell.length_c   1.000
_cell.angle_alpha   90.00
_cell.angle_beta   90.00
_cell.angle_gamma   90.00
#
_symmetry.space_group_name_H-M   'P 1'
#
loop_
_entity.id
_entity.type
_entity.pdbx_description
1 polymer ?
#
loop_
_entity_poly.entity_id
_entity_poly.type
_entity_poly.pdbx_seq_one_letter_code
_entity_poly.pdbx_strand_id
1 'polypeptide(L)'
;MRTIVNFPLFSVCVAFWLTANTVVVGQTQVVGTVRDESNRPIQGASVTAENGTRSFTATTDSGGNFGFVTLRPGNWRFTAKALGFTPAQVHRRIREIARNPEVDLFLARGAYGERFGALANVKSTDLQEQLQQAEELYSAERYLEAIAAYEKLSVMVPALTTLKLKIGDSYLNIAQYTEAQKAYRGVLAAKLDLDLSLNRELLYNFGETKLALEGAESAVGWYWRAHETDPAWSKPLLKLGEIALATGDQAEGRWYLQLAVEAEPGSNEESVATAMLKRLSQPQ
;
A
#
# COMPACT_ATOMS: atom_id res chain seq x y z
N MET A 1 -1.10 48.41 82.76
CA MET A 1 -0.21 48.28 81.60
C MET A 1 0.07 46.79 81.36
N ARG A 2 -0.61 46.17 80.40
CA ARG A 2 -0.37 44.77 80.03
C ARG A 2 0.08 44.75 78.57
N THR A 3 1.31 44.37 78.39
CA THR A 3 1.94 44.23 77.06
C THR A 3 1.54 42.92 76.45
N ILE A 4 0.90 42.99 75.31
CA ILE A 4 0.53 41.80 74.51
C ILE A 4 1.67 41.53 73.58
N VAL A 5 2.31 40.35 73.71
CA VAL A 5 3.34 39.85 72.80
C VAL A 5 2.66 38.98 71.74
N ASN A 6 2.69 39.44 70.49
CA ASN A 6 2.24 38.67 69.35
C ASN A 6 3.35 37.68 68.90
N PHE A 7 3.02 36.38 68.91
CA PHE A 7 3.83 35.32 68.23
C PHE A 7 3.31 35.09 66.83
N PRO A 8 4.14 35.05 65.83
CA PRO A 8 3.71 34.66 64.51
C PRO A 8 3.62 33.13 64.39
N LEU A 9 2.48 32.65 63.94
CA LEU A 9 2.26 31.25 63.52
C LEU A 9 3.10 30.95 62.29
N PHE A 10 4.12 30.12 62.43
CA PHE A 10 4.78 29.50 61.34
C PHE A 10 3.91 28.33 60.75
N SER A 11 3.28 28.60 59.66
CA SER A 11 2.57 27.57 58.89
C SER A 11 3.61 26.71 58.14
N VAL A 12 3.85 25.48 58.60
CA VAL A 12 4.70 24.50 57.93
C VAL A 12 3.89 23.85 56.84
N CYS A 13 4.04 24.34 55.62
CA CYS A 13 3.57 23.62 54.42
C CYS A 13 4.46 22.41 54.20
N VAL A 14 3.96 21.22 54.59
CA VAL A 14 4.55 19.94 54.17
C VAL A 14 4.16 19.72 52.72
N ALA A 15 5.07 20.04 51.80
CA ALA A 15 4.93 19.68 50.39
C ALA A 15 5.13 18.17 50.25
N PHE A 16 4.01 17.45 50.04
CA PHE A 16 4.02 16.05 49.69
C PHE A 16 4.48 15.94 48.23
N TRP A 17 5.74 15.64 47.99
CA TRP A 17 6.25 15.28 46.69
C TRP A 17 5.70 13.88 46.34
N LEU A 18 4.60 13.84 45.59
CA LEU A 18 4.20 12.64 44.85
C LEU A 18 5.24 12.42 43.75
N THR A 19 6.23 11.58 44.00
CA THR A 19 7.06 11.03 42.96
C THR A 19 6.17 10.07 42.13
N ALA A 20 5.60 10.60 41.07
CA ALA A 20 5.02 9.76 40.04
C ALA A 20 6.15 8.91 39.45
N ASN A 21 6.28 7.67 39.90
CA ASN A 21 7.07 6.66 39.20
C ASN A 21 6.39 6.43 37.85
N THR A 22 6.75 7.23 36.87
CA THR A 22 6.46 6.88 35.47
C THR A 22 7.26 5.64 35.16
N VAL A 23 6.60 4.50 35.17
CA VAL A 23 7.14 3.27 34.54
C VAL A 23 7.37 3.61 33.08
N VAL A 24 8.61 3.94 32.75
CA VAL A 24 9.06 3.99 31.36
C VAL A 24 8.95 2.56 30.87
N VAL A 25 7.83 2.23 30.26
CA VAL A 25 7.70 0.98 29.51
C VAL A 25 8.72 1.09 28.39
N GLY A 26 9.84 0.38 28.54
CA GLY A 26 10.93 0.38 27.59
C GLY A 26 10.37 0.00 26.21
N GLN A 27 10.36 0.95 25.31
CA GLN A 27 9.93 0.68 23.94
C GLN A 27 10.92 -0.31 23.34
N THR A 28 10.43 -1.47 22.92
CA THR A 28 11.23 -2.49 22.26
C THR A 28 11.73 -1.93 20.94
N GLN A 29 13.01 -1.59 20.90
CA GLN A 29 13.66 -1.11 19.69
C GLN A 29 14.35 -2.26 18.97
N VAL A 30 14.11 -2.37 17.66
CA VAL A 30 14.80 -3.25 16.74
C VAL A 30 15.44 -2.39 15.66
N VAL A 31 16.74 -2.47 15.52
CA VAL A 31 17.51 -1.78 14.50
C VAL A 31 18.26 -2.80 13.65
N GLY A 32 18.67 -2.40 12.46
CA GLY A 32 19.43 -3.26 11.58
C GLY A 32 19.98 -2.51 10.39
N THR A 33 20.68 -3.24 9.54
CA THR A 33 21.27 -2.71 8.31
C THR A 33 20.88 -3.55 7.10
N VAL A 34 20.80 -2.89 5.95
CA VAL A 34 20.70 -3.56 4.65
C VAL A 34 21.95 -3.25 3.83
N ARG A 35 22.66 -4.29 3.41
CA ARG A 35 23.93 -4.18 2.70
C ARG A 35 23.95 -5.11 1.48
N ASP A 36 24.82 -4.81 0.51
CA ASP A 36 25.07 -5.72 -0.60
C ASP A 36 26.16 -6.76 -0.23
N GLU A 37 26.40 -7.70 -1.14
CA GLU A 37 27.43 -8.75 -0.98
C GLU A 37 28.86 -8.19 -0.81
N SER A 38 29.10 -6.95 -1.22
CA SER A 38 30.36 -6.24 -1.02
C SER A 38 30.37 -5.42 0.27
N ASN A 39 29.38 -5.64 1.17
CA ASN A 39 29.20 -4.94 2.44
C ASN A 39 28.92 -3.42 2.31
N ARG A 40 28.47 -2.96 1.13
CA ARG A 40 28.11 -1.56 0.90
C ARG A 40 26.68 -1.33 1.35
N PRO A 41 26.36 -0.20 2.01
CA PRO A 41 25.00 0.10 2.44
C PRO A 41 24.07 0.30 1.25
N ILE A 42 22.83 -0.16 1.38
CA ILE A 42 21.77 0.04 0.40
C ILE A 42 20.78 1.06 0.97
N GLN A 43 20.80 2.26 0.42
CA GLN A 43 19.85 3.32 0.73
C GLN A 43 18.51 3.07 0.02
N GLY A 44 17.39 3.42 0.66
CA GLY A 44 16.06 3.32 0.07
C GLY A 44 15.52 1.90 -0.04
N ALA A 45 16.18 0.91 0.61
CA ALA A 45 15.62 -0.43 0.69
C ALA A 45 14.38 -0.45 1.60
N SER A 46 13.33 -1.10 1.15
CA SER A 46 12.12 -1.34 1.94
C SER A 46 12.32 -2.57 2.82
N VAL A 47 12.20 -2.42 4.13
CA VAL A 47 12.28 -3.52 5.09
C VAL A 47 10.92 -3.73 5.72
N THR A 48 10.33 -4.90 5.53
CA THR A 48 9.05 -5.28 6.11
C THR A 48 9.28 -6.28 7.25
N ALA A 49 8.72 -5.98 8.42
CA ALA A 49 8.69 -6.87 9.58
C ALA A 49 7.29 -7.46 9.74
N GLU A 50 7.16 -8.79 9.69
CA GLU A 50 5.87 -9.50 9.74
C GLU A 50 5.82 -10.49 10.88
N ASN A 51 4.68 -10.53 11.60
CA ASN A 51 4.36 -11.53 12.61
C ASN A 51 2.87 -11.86 12.53
N GLY A 52 2.53 -12.95 11.83
CA GLY A 52 1.14 -13.35 11.60
C GLY A 52 0.34 -12.27 10.87
N THR A 53 -0.61 -11.64 11.57
CA THR A 53 -1.49 -10.60 11.02
C THR A 53 -0.89 -9.19 11.07
N ARG A 54 0.31 -9.00 11.61
CA ARG A 54 0.92 -7.68 11.76
C ARG A 54 2.07 -7.51 10.80
N SER A 55 2.07 -6.37 10.11
CA SER A 55 3.12 -5.97 9.20
C SER A 55 3.49 -4.50 9.45
N PHE A 56 4.79 -4.22 9.46
CA PHE A 56 5.35 -2.86 9.57
C PHE A 56 6.43 -2.71 8.52
N THR A 57 6.54 -1.53 7.93
CA THR A 57 7.56 -1.25 6.91
C THR A 57 8.40 -0.06 7.33
N ALA A 58 9.70 -0.16 7.10
CA ALA A 58 10.67 0.91 7.26
C ALA A 58 11.53 1.03 6.01
N THR A 59 12.08 2.22 5.75
CA THR A 59 12.99 2.45 4.63
C THR A 59 14.38 2.75 5.17
N THR A 60 15.41 2.23 4.51
CA THR A 60 16.80 2.44 4.93
C THR A 60 17.30 3.85 4.59
N ASP A 61 18.11 4.42 5.51
CA ASP A 61 18.82 5.68 5.33
C ASP A 61 20.05 5.55 4.40
N SER A 62 20.82 6.61 4.25
CA SER A 62 22.06 6.63 3.44
C SER A 62 23.15 5.68 3.93
N GLY A 63 23.13 5.29 5.20
CA GLY A 63 24.01 4.28 5.81
C GLY A 63 23.48 2.86 5.70
N GLY A 64 22.31 2.67 5.07
CA GLY A 64 21.61 1.39 4.99
C GLY A 64 20.90 0.99 6.29
N ASN A 65 20.75 1.92 7.26
CA ASN A 65 20.16 1.60 8.55
C ASN A 65 18.64 1.71 8.51
N PHE A 66 17.98 0.84 9.27
CA PHE A 66 16.53 0.91 9.51
C PHE A 66 16.20 0.65 10.99
N GLY A 67 14.98 1.01 11.40
CA GLY A 67 14.55 0.78 12.78
C GLY A 67 13.05 0.63 12.92
N PHE A 68 12.65 -0.20 13.89
CA PHE A 68 11.28 -0.36 14.36
C PHE A 68 11.22 -0.14 15.87
N VAL A 69 10.30 0.70 16.33
CA VAL A 69 10.20 1.09 17.74
C VAL A 69 9.04 0.46 18.51
N THR A 70 8.21 -0.36 17.85
CA THR A 70 6.94 -0.85 18.43
C THR A 70 6.67 -2.33 18.19
N LEU A 71 7.69 -3.11 17.84
CA LEU A 71 7.49 -4.53 17.64
C LEU A 71 7.24 -5.24 18.97
N ARG A 72 6.15 -6.00 19.05
CA ARG A 72 5.85 -6.81 20.24
C ARG A 72 6.78 -8.02 20.32
N PRO A 73 7.04 -8.57 21.52
CA PRO A 73 7.78 -9.81 21.66
C PRO A 73 7.16 -10.94 20.83
N GLY A 74 7.99 -11.76 20.22
CA GLY A 74 7.56 -12.87 19.35
C GLY A 74 8.54 -13.16 18.23
N ASN A 75 8.17 -14.09 17.37
CA ASN A 75 8.95 -14.44 16.18
C ASN A 75 8.53 -13.54 15.02
N TRP A 76 9.49 -12.85 14.44
CA TRP A 76 9.28 -11.92 13.33
C TRP A 76 10.08 -12.35 12.11
N ARG A 77 9.50 -12.19 10.94
CA ARG A 77 10.15 -12.30 9.65
C ARG A 77 10.44 -10.89 9.14
N PHE A 78 11.71 -10.61 8.88
CA PHE A 78 12.16 -9.38 8.26
C PHE A 78 12.50 -9.68 6.81
N THR A 79 11.90 -8.95 5.89
CA THR A 79 12.14 -9.06 4.45
C THR A 79 12.65 -7.72 3.94
N ALA A 80 13.86 -7.68 3.41
CA ALA A 80 14.38 -6.49 2.71
C ALA A 80 14.21 -6.63 1.20
N LYS A 81 13.75 -5.57 0.56
CA LYS A 81 13.62 -5.45 -0.89
C LYS A 81 14.28 -4.15 -1.34
N ALA A 82 15.08 -4.20 -2.38
CA ALA A 82 15.66 -3.02 -3.02
C ALA A 82 15.75 -3.23 -4.53
N LEU A 83 15.67 -2.14 -5.28
CA LEU A 83 15.74 -2.17 -6.73
C LEU A 83 17.10 -2.74 -7.19
N GLY A 84 17.07 -3.72 -8.08
CA GLY A 84 18.29 -4.37 -8.59
C GLY A 84 18.88 -5.45 -7.70
N PHE A 85 18.19 -5.81 -6.62
CA PHE A 85 18.62 -6.84 -5.67
C PHE A 85 17.59 -7.94 -5.51
N THR A 86 18.07 -9.14 -5.23
CA THR A 86 17.21 -10.26 -4.82
C THR A 86 16.74 -10.02 -3.39
N PRO A 87 15.43 -10.12 -3.09
CA PRO A 87 14.92 -9.97 -1.73
C PRO A 87 15.61 -10.94 -0.76
N ALA A 88 15.97 -10.45 0.43
CA ALA A 88 16.52 -11.27 1.49
C ALA A 88 15.57 -11.32 2.69
N GLN A 89 15.53 -12.47 3.35
CA GLN A 89 14.70 -12.68 4.53
C GLN A 89 15.51 -13.22 5.69
N VAL A 90 15.16 -12.76 6.90
CA VAL A 90 15.71 -13.30 8.15
C VAL A 90 14.61 -13.41 9.19
N HIS A 91 14.64 -14.50 9.97
CA HIS A 91 13.75 -14.67 11.10
C HIS A 91 14.48 -14.31 12.39
N ARG A 92 13.84 -13.50 13.26
CA ARG A 92 14.37 -13.12 14.57
C ARG A 92 13.28 -13.20 15.61
N ARG A 93 13.67 -13.68 16.78
CA ARG A 93 12.83 -13.63 17.98
C ARG A 93 13.09 -12.30 18.69
N ILE A 94 12.09 -11.45 18.72
CA ILE A 94 12.11 -10.19 19.46
C ILE A 94 11.71 -10.46 20.90
N ARG A 95 12.48 -9.93 21.84
CA ARG A 95 12.28 -10.07 23.30
C ARG A 95 11.83 -8.74 23.88
N GLU A 96 11.17 -8.80 25.01
CA GLU A 96 10.78 -7.62 25.80
C GLU A 96 12.00 -7.07 26.57
N ILE A 97 12.99 -6.56 25.83
CA ILE A 97 14.21 -5.94 26.35
C ILE A 97 14.43 -4.62 25.63
N ALA A 98 15.13 -3.69 26.29
CA ALA A 98 15.34 -2.35 25.76
C ALA A 98 16.03 -2.34 24.38
N ARG A 99 16.94 -3.27 24.13
CA ARG A 99 17.64 -3.38 22.85
C ARG A 99 17.73 -4.84 22.43
N ASN A 100 17.13 -5.16 21.28
CA ASN A 100 17.27 -6.46 20.64
C ASN A 100 18.57 -6.50 19.79
N PRO A 101 19.11 -7.71 19.49
CA PRO A 101 20.21 -7.86 18.54
C PRO A 101 19.86 -7.22 17.20
N GLU A 102 20.85 -6.65 16.55
CA GLU A 102 20.71 -6.03 15.23
C GLU A 102 20.26 -7.06 14.18
N VAL A 103 19.43 -6.59 13.24
CA VAL A 103 18.89 -7.40 12.14
C VAL A 103 19.60 -6.99 10.86
N ASP A 104 20.68 -7.69 10.51
CA ASP A 104 21.41 -7.42 9.28
C ASP A 104 20.86 -8.27 8.14
N LEU A 105 20.60 -7.62 7.01
CA LEU A 105 20.10 -8.21 5.78
C LEU A 105 21.09 -7.94 4.65
N PHE A 106 21.55 -9.01 4.02
CA PHE A 106 22.46 -8.93 2.87
C PHE A 106 21.69 -9.28 1.61
N LEU A 107 21.62 -8.34 0.68
CA LEU A 107 20.95 -8.54 -0.60
C LEU A 107 21.97 -8.86 -1.68
N ALA A 108 21.79 -10.02 -2.29
CA ALA A 108 22.54 -10.37 -3.49
C ALA A 108 22.09 -9.50 -4.66
N ARG A 109 23.02 -9.04 -5.48
CA ARG A 109 22.65 -8.48 -6.77
C ARG A 109 21.95 -9.55 -7.56
N GLY A 110 20.69 -9.34 -7.88
CA GLY A 110 19.92 -10.29 -8.66
C GLY A 110 20.52 -10.46 -10.04
N ALA A 111 20.31 -11.62 -10.66
CA ALA A 111 20.64 -11.87 -12.07
C ALA A 111 20.01 -10.84 -13.04
N TYR A 112 19.12 -10.02 -12.53
CA TYR A 112 18.61 -8.80 -13.15
C TYR A 112 19.70 -7.73 -13.34
N GLY A 113 20.75 -7.66 -12.49
CA GLY A 113 21.85 -6.70 -12.63
C GLY A 113 22.70 -6.91 -13.88
N GLU A 114 22.87 -8.14 -14.35
CA GLU A 114 23.63 -8.43 -15.58
C GLU A 114 22.82 -8.14 -16.85
N ARG A 115 21.48 -8.22 -16.79
CA ARG A 115 20.61 -7.80 -17.90
C ARG A 115 20.44 -6.29 -18.03
N PHE A 116 20.81 -5.52 -17.01
CA PHE A 116 20.63 -4.07 -16.96
C PHE A 116 21.96 -3.30 -17.14
N GLY A 117 22.85 -3.77 -18.00
CA GLY A 117 24.03 -3.01 -18.41
C GLY A 117 23.71 -1.55 -18.83
N ALA A 118 22.50 -1.30 -19.33
CA ALA A 118 22.01 0.05 -19.61
C ALA A 118 21.66 0.86 -18.32
N LEU A 119 21.36 0.21 -17.19
CA LEU A 119 21.02 0.86 -15.93
C LEU A 119 22.23 1.08 -15.01
N ALA A 120 23.37 0.49 -15.32
CA ALA A 120 24.61 0.69 -14.54
C ALA A 120 25.03 2.17 -14.45
N ASN A 121 24.51 3.02 -15.34
CA ASN A 121 24.77 4.46 -15.39
C ASN A 121 23.59 5.33 -14.95
N VAL A 122 22.42 4.76 -14.62
CA VAL A 122 21.26 5.52 -14.11
C VAL A 122 21.40 5.62 -12.61
N LYS A 123 21.63 6.84 -12.10
CA LYS A 123 21.60 7.10 -10.66
C LYS A 123 20.20 6.80 -10.13
N SER A 124 20.09 6.16 -8.99
CA SER A 124 18.81 5.86 -8.34
C SER A 124 17.95 7.12 -8.12
N THR A 125 18.59 8.27 -7.89
CA THR A 125 17.96 9.59 -7.80
C THR A 125 17.24 9.97 -9.10
N ASP A 126 17.89 9.79 -10.25
CA ASP A 126 17.35 10.17 -11.56
C ASP A 126 16.13 9.31 -11.92
N LEU A 127 16.10 8.04 -11.49
CA LEU A 127 14.96 7.16 -11.67
C LEU A 127 13.79 7.55 -10.78
N GLN A 128 14.06 7.90 -9.51
CA GLN A 128 13.04 8.38 -8.58
C GLN A 128 12.42 9.70 -9.06
N GLU A 129 13.23 10.65 -9.51
CA GLU A 129 12.76 11.91 -10.06
C GLU A 129 11.88 11.70 -11.31
N GLN A 130 12.28 10.81 -12.22
CA GLN A 130 11.49 10.50 -13.41
C GLN A 130 10.19 9.77 -13.05
N LEU A 131 10.19 8.87 -12.05
CA LEU A 131 8.98 8.22 -11.58
C LEU A 131 8.04 9.22 -10.92
N GLN A 132 8.56 10.10 -10.07
CA GLN A 132 7.78 11.16 -9.45
C GLN A 132 7.16 12.08 -10.50
N GLN A 133 7.94 12.49 -11.51
CA GLN A 133 7.43 13.30 -12.61
C GLN A 133 6.29 12.60 -13.37
N ALA A 134 6.39 11.29 -13.62
CA ALA A 134 5.34 10.51 -14.26
C ALA A 134 4.07 10.44 -13.40
N GLU A 135 4.20 10.28 -12.07
CA GLU A 135 3.08 10.30 -11.12
C GLU A 135 2.44 11.70 -11.02
N GLU A 136 3.23 12.77 -11.07
CA GLU A 136 2.71 14.15 -11.12
C GLU A 136 1.90 14.40 -12.40
N LEU A 137 2.38 13.93 -13.55
CA LEU A 137 1.65 14.00 -14.82
C LEU A 137 0.32 13.23 -14.75
N TYR A 138 0.34 12.03 -14.18
CA TYR A 138 -0.86 11.22 -13.99
C TYR A 138 -1.86 11.93 -13.07
N SER A 139 -1.40 12.46 -11.94
CA SER A 139 -2.23 13.18 -10.97
C SER A 139 -2.80 14.49 -11.51
N ALA A 140 -2.10 15.10 -12.47
CA ALA A 140 -2.56 16.29 -13.20
C ALA A 140 -3.48 15.95 -14.39
N GLU A 141 -3.92 14.67 -14.52
CA GLU A 141 -4.75 14.16 -15.62
C GLU A 141 -4.12 14.32 -17.02
N ARG A 142 -2.80 14.53 -17.08
CA ARG A 142 -2.03 14.64 -18.33
C ARG A 142 -1.63 13.24 -18.80
N TYR A 143 -2.63 12.38 -19.04
CA TYR A 143 -2.46 10.94 -19.23
C TYR A 143 -1.57 10.58 -20.43
N LEU A 144 -1.65 11.29 -21.55
CA LEU A 144 -0.78 11.02 -22.70
C LEU A 144 0.70 11.25 -22.38
N GLU A 145 0.99 12.27 -21.58
CA GLU A 145 2.36 12.57 -21.16
C GLU A 145 2.83 11.60 -20.07
N ALA A 146 1.93 11.22 -19.16
CA ALA A 146 2.19 10.18 -18.18
C ALA A 146 2.52 8.83 -18.84
N ILE A 147 1.77 8.43 -19.87
CA ILE A 147 2.04 7.23 -20.67
C ILE A 147 3.46 7.28 -21.23
N ALA A 148 3.82 8.37 -21.92
CA ALA A 148 5.15 8.50 -22.50
C ALA A 148 6.28 8.43 -21.45
N ALA A 149 6.05 9.04 -20.27
CA ALA A 149 6.99 8.97 -19.15
C ALA A 149 7.11 7.55 -18.57
N TYR A 150 5.99 6.86 -18.32
CA TYR A 150 5.99 5.49 -17.84
C TYR A 150 6.57 4.50 -18.87
N GLU A 151 6.30 4.67 -20.16
CA GLU A 151 6.88 3.84 -21.24
C GLU A 151 8.40 4.00 -21.28
N LYS A 152 8.90 5.24 -21.20
CA LYS A 152 10.35 5.51 -21.10
C LYS A 152 10.95 4.80 -19.89
N LEU A 153 10.31 4.89 -18.72
CA LEU A 153 10.73 4.18 -17.52
C LEU A 153 10.67 2.66 -17.70
N SER A 154 9.67 2.11 -18.35
CA SER A 154 9.53 0.67 -18.59
C SER A 154 10.61 0.10 -19.50
N VAL A 155 11.13 0.92 -20.43
CA VAL A 155 12.29 0.57 -21.26
C VAL A 155 13.58 0.60 -20.43
N MET A 156 13.71 1.59 -19.53
CA MET A 156 14.88 1.71 -18.66
C MET A 156 14.90 0.62 -17.58
N VAL A 157 13.73 0.25 -17.04
CA VAL A 157 13.58 -0.72 -15.96
C VAL A 157 12.50 -1.74 -16.30
N PRO A 158 12.73 -2.69 -17.22
CA PRO A 158 11.74 -3.68 -17.63
C PRO A 158 11.22 -4.57 -16.49
N ALA A 159 11.96 -4.65 -15.38
CA ALA A 159 11.55 -5.39 -14.18
C ALA A 159 10.44 -4.69 -13.38
N LEU A 160 10.24 -3.38 -13.54
CA LEU A 160 9.12 -2.66 -12.92
C LEU A 160 7.83 -2.88 -13.71
N THR A 161 7.34 -4.11 -13.66
CA THR A 161 6.13 -4.52 -14.39
C THR A 161 4.90 -3.75 -13.92
N THR A 162 4.92 -3.20 -12.69
CA THR A 162 3.88 -2.32 -12.15
C THR A 162 3.73 -1.02 -12.95
N LEU A 163 4.76 -0.58 -13.70
CA LEU A 163 4.62 0.55 -14.63
C LEU A 163 3.58 0.27 -15.72
N LYS A 164 3.44 -0.99 -16.14
CA LYS A 164 2.40 -1.38 -17.10
C LYS A 164 0.99 -1.20 -16.55
N LEU A 165 0.81 -1.35 -15.23
CA LEU A 165 -0.46 -1.05 -14.57
C LEU A 165 -0.77 0.45 -14.73
N LYS A 166 0.17 1.32 -14.39
CA LYS A 166 0.03 2.78 -14.55
C LYS A 166 -0.20 3.22 -16.01
N ILE A 167 0.47 2.57 -16.95
CA ILE A 167 0.21 2.78 -18.39
C ILE A 167 -1.22 2.36 -18.74
N GLY A 168 -1.67 1.19 -18.25
CA GLY A 168 -3.03 0.72 -18.45
C GLY A 168 -4.07 1.66 -17.87
N ASP A 169 -3.87 2.13 -16.63
CA ASP A 169 -4.75 3.10 -15.96
C ASP A 169 -4.81 4.42 -16.73
N SER A 170 -3.68 4.89 -17.24
CA SER A 170 -3.63 6.11 -18.06
C SER A 170 -4.41 5.95 -19.38
N TYR A 171 -4.26 4.83 -20.07
CA TYR A 171 -5.04 4.51 -21.28
C TYR A 171 -6.54 4.37 -20.99
N LEU A 172 -6.90 3.75 -19.84
CA LEU A 172 -8.29 3.63 -19.43
C LEU A 172 -8.93 5.01 -19.22
N ASN A 173 -8.23 5.94 -18.54
CA ASN A 173 -8.72 7.28 -18.28
C ASN A 173 -8.97 8.11 -19.55
N ILE A 174 -8.26 7.83 -20.65
CA ILE A 174 -8.50 8.47 -21.96
C ILE A 174 -9.34 7.60 -22.91
N ALA A 175 -10.04 6.59 -22.37
CA ALA A 175 -10.92 5.67 -23.11
C ALA A 175 -10.23 4.89 -24.27
N GLN A 176 -8.90 4.75 -24.22
CA GLN A 176 -8.15 3.88 -25.13
C GLN A 176 -8.14 2.44 -24.61
N TYR A 177 -9.31 1.81 -24.66
CA TYR A 177 -9.57 0.53 -24.00
C TYR A 177 -8.73 -0.63 -24.55
N THR A 178 -8.41 -0.63 -25.83
CA THR A 178 -7.56 -1.68 -26.47
C THR A 178 -6.15 -1.66 -25.90
N GLU A 179 -5.56 -0.48 -25.79
CA GLU A 179 -4.23 -0.24 -25.24
C GLU A 179 -4.19 -0.54 -23.75
N ALA A 180 -5.21 -0.09 -23.01
CA ALA A 180 -5.38 -0.44 -21.61
C ALA A 180 -5.44 -1.96 -21.40
N GLN A 181 -6.25 -2.67 -22.18
CA GLN A 181 -6.35 -4.13 -22.12
C GLN A 181 -5.01 -4.82 -22.38
N LYS A 182 -4.25 -4.33 -23.38
CA LYS A 182 -2.91 -4.88 -23.70
C LYS A 182 -1.94 -4.68 -22.52
N ALA A 183 -1.95 -3.51 -21.89
CA ALA A 183 -1.09 -3.22 -20.74
C ALA A 183 -1.45 -4.12 -19.56
N TYR A 184 -2.73 -4.22 -19.17
CA TYR A 184 -3.19 -5.07 -18.07
C TYR A 184 -2.94 -6.55 -18.31
N ARG A 185 -3.13 -7.06 -19.55
CA ARG A 185 -2.76 -8.44 -19.89
C ARG A 185 -1.28 -8.70 -19.65
N GLY A 186 -0.42 -7.72 -19.92
CA GLY A 186 1.02 -7.84 -19.64
C GLY A 186 1.33 -7.97 -18.14
N VAL A 187 0.56 -7.30 -17.29
CA VAL A 187 0.68 -7.42 -15.82
C VAL A 187 0.17 -8.79 -15.34
N LEU A 188 -1.02 -9.19 -15.80
CA LEU A 188 -1.63 -10.49 -15.46
C LEU A 188 -0.76 -11.67 -15.88
N ALA A 189 -0.15 -11.61 -17.08
CA ALA A 189 0.74 -12.65 -17.60
C ALA A 189 2.04 -12.77 -16.81
N ALA A 190 2.51 -11.68 -16.22
CA ALA A 190 3.72 -11.65 -15.39
C ALA A 190 3.55 -12.35 -14.05
N LYS A 191 2.31 -12.66 -13.63
CA LYS A 191 1.98 -13.33 -12.35
C LYS A 191 2.70 -12.69 -11.17
N LEU A 192 2.68 -11.36 -11.12
CA LEU A 192 3.33 -10.62 -10.05
C LEU A 192 2.63 -10.86 -8.72
N ASP A 193 3.42 -10.89 -7.66
CA ASP A 193 2.91 -10.81 -6.29
C ASP A 193 2.58 -9.34 -5.99
N LEU A 194 1.42 -8.91 -6.45
CA LEU A 194 0.90 -7.56 -6.21
C LEU A 194 0.34 -7.49 -4.79
N ASP A 195 0.46 -6.32 -4.16
CA ASP A 195 -0.30 -6.07 -2.94
C ASP A 195 -1.81 -6.09 -3.21
N LEU A 196 -2.60 -6.18 -2.14
CA LEU A 196 -4.05 -6.32 -2.21
C LEU A 196 -4.68 -5.18 -3.02
N SER A 197 -4.26 -3.94 -2.79
CA SER A 197 -4.82 -2.76 -3.45
C SER A 197 -4.56 -2.78 -4.95
N LEU A 198 -3.31 -2.99 -5.36
CA LEU A 198 -2.95 -3.05 -6.78
C LEU A 198 -3.62 -4.22 -7.51
N ASN A 199 -3.76 -5.37 -6.82
CA ASN A 199 -4.39 -6.54 -7.42
C ASN A 199 -5.89 -6.33 -7.64
N ARG A 200 -6.63 -5.83 -6.65
CA ARG A 200 -8.07 -5.54 -6.78
C ARG A 200 -8.33 -4.47 -7.86
N GLU A 201 -7.51 -3.42 -7.92
CA GLU A 201 -7.61 -2.36 -8.92
C GLU A 201 -7.33 -2.87 -10.32
N LEU A 202 -6.28 -3.68 -10.51
CA LEU A 202 -5.98 -4.33 -11.78
C LEU A 202 -7.18 -5.13 -12.31
N LEU A 203 -7.78 -5.96 -11.44
CA LEU A 203 -8.90 -6.81 -11.83
C LEU A 203 -10.14 -5.97 -12.16
N TYR A 204 -10.43 -4.95 -11.37
CA TYR A 204 -11.53 -4.02 -11.61
C TYR A 204 -11.34 -3.25 -12.93
N ASN A 205 -10.18 -2.62 -13.12
CA ASN A 205 -9.88 -1.81 -14.31
C ASN A 205 -9.81 -2.67 -15.57
N PHE A 206 -9.38 -3.93 -15.47
CA PHE A 206 -9.49 -4.88 -16.57
C PHE A 206 -10.96 -5.23 -16.87
N GLY A 207 -11.81 -5.32 -15.86
CA GLY A 207 -13.27 -5.43 -16.02
C GLY A 207 -13.86 -4.25 -16.77
N GLU A 208 -13.46 -3.02 -16.46
CA GLU A 208 -13.88 -1.80 -17.19
C GLU A 208 -13.49 -1.86 -18.68
N THR A 209 -12.26 -2.34 -18.99
CA THR A 209 -11.86 -2.50 -20.39
C THR A 209 -12.67 -3.59 -21.10
N LYS A 210 -13.00 -4.67 -20.40
CA LYS A 210 -13.85 -5.74 -20.92
C LYS A 210 -15.28 -5.26 -21.17
N LEU A 211 -15.83 -4.50 -20.23
CA LEU A 211 -17.17 -3.91 -20.36
C LEU A 211 -17.23 -3.02 -21.61
N ALA A 212 -16.22 -2.18 -21.82
CA ALA A 212 -16.20 -1.24 -22.93
C ALA A 212 -15.99 -1.92 -24.29
N LEU A 213 -15.16 -2.97 -24.36
CA LEU A 213 -14.79 -3.62 -25.62
C LEU A 213 -15.70 -4.80 -26.00
N GLU A 214 -16.14 -5.57 -25.01
CA GLU A 214 -16.75 -6.87 -25.20
C GLU A 214 -18.15 -6.98 -24.55
N GLY A 215 -18.55 -5.98 -23.76
CA GLY A 215 -19.85 -5.92 -23.10
C GLY A 215 -19.88 -6.57 -21.71
N ALA A 216 -21.06 -6.53 -21.11
CA ALA A 216 -21.30 -6.90 -19.72
C ALA A 216 -20.91 -8.35 -19.39
N GLU A 217 -21.27 -9.30 -20.24
CA GLU A 217 -21.01 -10.73 -20.04
C GLU A 217 -19.50 -11.01 -19.83
N SER A 218 -18.66 -10.34 -20.60
CA SER A 218 -17.18 -10.49 -20.50
C SER A 218 -16.59 -9.79 -19.27
N ALA A 219 -17.29 -8.83 -18.69
CA ALA A 219 -16.80 -8.00 -17.58
C ALA A 219 -17.15 -8.55 -16.19
N VAL A 220 -18.34 -9.13 -16.03
CA VAL A 220 -18.89 -9.58 -14.73
C VAL A 220 -17.89 -10.43 -13.93
N GLY A 221 -17.28 -11.42 -14.58
CA GLY A 221 -16.30 -12.30 -13.92
C GLY A 221 -15.07 -11.58 -13.39
N TRP A 222 -14.69 -10.44 -13.97
CA TRP A 222 -13.54 -9.64 -13.52
C TRP A 222 -13.87 -8.79 -12.30
N TYR A 223 -15.07 -8.18 -12.27
CA TYR A 223 -15.54 -7.46 -11.08
C TYR A 223 -15.72 -8.39 -9.90
N TRP A 224 -16.27 -9.59 -10.14
CA TRP A 224 -16.40 -10.60 -9.10
C TRP A 224 -15.03 -11.00 -8.52
N ARG A 225 -14.03 -11.24 -9.36
CA ARG A 225 -12.66 -11.52 -8.92
C ARG A 225 -12.03 -10.36 -8.15
N ALA A 226 -12.33 -9.11 -8.52
CA ALA A 226 -11.88 -7.94 -7.78
C ALA A 226 -12.49 -7.92 -6.36
N HIS A 227 -13.80 -8.25 -6.24
CA HIS A 227 -14.45 -8.39 -4.95
C HIS A 227 -13.91 -9.58 -4.14
N GLU A 228 -13.68 -10.75 -4.75
CA GLU A 228 -13.05 -11.89 -4.04
C GLU A 228 -11.65 -11.56 -3.53
N THR A 229 -10.91 -10.71 -4.23
CA THR A 229 -9.60 -10.24 -3.80
C THR A 229 -9.69 -9.33 -2.57
N ASP A 230 -10.66 -8.45 -2.52
CA ASP A 230 -10.93 -7.57 -1.37
C ASP A 230 -12.43 -7.45 -1.12
N PRO A 231 -13.00 -8.32 -0.27
CA PRO A 231 -14.43 -8.33 0.03
C PRO A 231 -14.94 -7.07 0.74
N ALA A 232 -14.06 -6.26 1.34
CA ALA A 232 -14.42 -5.01 1.98
C ALA A 232 -14.52 -3.83 1.00
N TRP A 233 -14.13 -4.02 -0.25
CA TRP A 233 -14.21 -2.98 -1.28
C TRP A 233 -15.52 -3.05 -2.04
N SER A 234 -16.39 -2.06 -1.84
CA SER A 234 -17.76 -2.01 -2.36
C SER A 234 -17.87 -1.73 -3.86
N LYS A 235 -16.85 -1.09 -4.45
CA LYS A 235 -16.87 -0.62 -5.84
C LYS A 235 -17.18 -1.72 -6.89
N PRO A 236 -16.60 -2.92 -6.84
CA PRO A 236 -16.96 -4.01 -7.77
C PRO A 236 -18.41 -4.45 -7.63
N LEU A 237 -18.93 -4.50 -6.38
CA LEU A 237 -20.31 -4.90 -6.13
C LEU A 237 -21.32 -3.87 -6.66
N LEU A 238 -21.04 -2.57 -6.48
CA LEU A 238 -21.84 -1.51 -7.08
C LEU A 238 -21.90 -1.67 -8.60
N LYS A 239 -20.75 -1.92 -9.24
CA LYS A 239 -20.68 -2.11 -10.70
C LYS A 239 -21.47 -3.35 -11.17
N LEU A 240 -21.37 -4.45 -10.45
CA LEU A 240 -22.15 -5.66 -10.71
C LEU A 240 -23.67 -5.38 -10.61
N GLY A 241 -24.06 -4.62 -9.59
CA GLY A 241 -25.46 -4.19 -9.42
C GLY A 241 -25.94 -3.32 -10.57
N GLU A 242 -25.14 -2.35 -11.02
CA GLU A 242 -25.45 -1.52 -12.19
C GLU A 242 -25.64 -2.36 -13.46
N ILE A 243 -24.74 -3.31 -13.70
CA ILE A 243 -24.79 -4.20 -14.86
C ILE A 243 -26.05 -5.08 -14.82
N ALA A 244 -26.33 -5.72 -13.69
CA ALA A 244 -27.51 -6.58 -13.54
C ALA A 244 -28.81 -5.80 -13.80
N LEU A 245 -28.93 -4.58 -13.27
CA LEU A 245 -30.06 -3.71 -13.54
C LEU A 245 -30.17 -3.30 -15.01
N ALA A 246 -29.04 -2.98 -15.64
CA ALA A 246 -29.01 -2.59 -17.05
C ALA A 246 -29.38 -3.75 -18.00
N THR A 247 -29.09 -5.00 -17.60
CA THR A 247 -29.48 -6.22 -18.34
C THR A 247 -30.87 -6.71 -17.99
N GLY A 248 -31.57 -6.05 -17.06
CA GLY A 248 -32.96 -6.34 -16.69
C GLY A 248 -33.14 -7.30 -15.51
N ASP A 249 -32.05 -7.81 -14.93
CA ASP A 249 -32.13 -8.65 -13.74
C ASP A 249 -32.21 -7.78 -12.47
N GLN A 250 -33.43 -7.39 -12.13
CA GLN A 250 -33.69 -6.57 -10.96
C GLN A 250 -33.41 -7.31 -9.64
N ALA A 251 -33.57 -8.62 -9.60
CA ALA A 251 -33.37 -9.40 -8.38
C ALA A 251 -31.87 -9.47 -8.06
N GLU A 252 -31.06 -9.82 -9.04
CA GLU A 252 -29.59 -9.87 -8.91
C GLU A 252 -29.02 -8.48 -8.67
N GLY A 253 -29.52 -7.45 -9.38
CA GLY A 253 -29.11 -6.07 -9.18
C GLY A 253 -29.34 -5.58 -7.75
N ARG A 254 -30.52 -5.85 -7.16
CA ARG A 254 -30.81 -5.54 -5.75
C ARG A 254 -29.86 -6.26 -4.80
N TRP A 255 -29.58 -7.53 -5.06
CA TRP A 255 -28.70 -8.33 -4.23
C TRP A 255 -27.27 -7.76 -4.20
N TYR A 256 -26.68 -7.46 -5.36
CA TYR A 256 -25.33 -6.83 -5.42
C TYR A 256 -25.29 -5.46 -4.76
N LEU A 257 -26.33 -4.64 -4.93
CA LEU A 257 -26.41 -3.33 -4.28
C LEU A 257 -26.50 -3.44 -2.76
N GLN A 258 -27.23 -4.44 -2.23
CA GLN A 258 -27.25 -4.70 -0.79
C GLN A 258 -25.87 -5.12 -0.26
N LEU A 259 -25.19 -6.01 -0.96
CA LEU A 259 -23.83 -6.39 -0.61
C LEU A 259 -22.88 -5.18 -0.66
N ALA A 260 -23.02 -4.28 -1.62
CA ALA A 260 -22.20 -3.06 -1.71
C ALA A 260 -22.39 -2.14 -0.49
N VAL A 261 -23.63 -2.01 0.00
CA VAL A 261 -23.95 -1.25 1.22
C VAL A 261 -23.29 -1.86 2.46
N GLU A 262 -23.26 -3.20 2.55
CA GLU A 262 -22.71 -3.92 3.70
C GLU A 262 -21.18 -3.97 3.69
N ALA A 263 -20.54 -3.98 2.50
CA ALA A 263 -19.12 -4.20 2.35
C ALA A 263 -18.27 -3.03 2.87
N GLU A 264 -18.69 -1.79 2.62
CA GLU A 264 -17.87 -0.60 2.95
C GLU A 264 -18.77 0.54 3.49
N PRO A 265 -19.21 0.45 4.74
CA PRO A 265 -20.07 1.48 5.34
C PRO A 265 -19.38 2.85 5.40
N GLY A 266 -20.10 3.90 5.01
CA GLY A 266 -19.57 5.27 4.94
C GLY A 266 -18.89 5.63 3.62
N SER A 267 -18.80 4.69 2.66
CA SER A 267 -18.23 4.97 1.34
C SER A 267 -19.18 5.76 0.43
N ASN A 268 -18.62 6.33 -0.63
CA ASN A 268 -19.43 6.93 -1.69
C ASN A 268 -20.29 5.88 -2.40
N GLU A 269 -19.73 4.71 -2.62
CA GLU A 269 -20.39 3.55 -3.24
C GLU A 269 -21.59 3.07 -2.43
N GLU A 270 -21.51 3.04 -1.08
CA GLU A 270 -22.66 2.76 -0.21
C GLU A 270 -23.78 3.77 -0.44
N SER A 271 -23.43 5.05 -0.48
CA SER A 271 -24.40 6.13 -0.69
C SER A 271 -25.10 6.00 -2.04
N VAL A 272 -24.37 5.67 -3.11
CA VAL A 272 -24.91 5.44 -4.45
C VAL A 272 -25.79 4.19 -4.47
N ALA A 273 -25.33 3.07 -3.91
CA ALA A 273 -26.08 1.80 -3.85
C ALA A 273 -27.40 1.98 -3.07
N THR A 274 -27.36 2.68 -1.93
CA THR A 274 -28.57 3.00 -1.14
C THR A 274 -29.57 3.84 -1.94
N ALA A 275 -29.09 4.85 -2.66
CA ALA A 275 -29.96 5.66 -3.51
C ALA A 275 -30.61 4.84 -4.64
N MET A 276 -29.87 3.92 -5.26
CA MET A 276 -30.39 3.00 -6.28
C MET A 276 -31.43 2.05 -5.70
N LEU A 277 -31.17 1.43 -4.56
CA LEU A 277 -32.13 0.56 -3.86
C LEU A 277 -33.44 1.28 -3.52
N LYS A 278 -33.35 2.52 -3.06
CA LYS A 278 -34.52 3.37 -2.76
C LYS A 278 -35.36 3.64 -4.01
N ARG A 279 -34.72 3.92 -5.16
CA ARG A 279 -35.44 4.10 -6.44
C ARG A 279 -36.16 2.83 -6.88
N LEU A 280 -35.52 1.68 -6.73
CA LEU A 280 -36.11 0.38 -7.07
C LEU A 280 -37.26 -0.05 -6.15
N SER A 281 -37.43 0.55 -4.99
CA SER A 281 -38.52 0.27 -4.04
C SER A 281 -39.72 1.21 -4.20
N GLN A 282 -39.63 2.25 -5.03
CA GLN A 282 -40.79 3.13 -5.30
C GLN A 282 -41.72 2.47 -6.30
N PRO A 283 -43.03 2.45 -6.05
CA PRO A 283 -44.00 1.97 -7.04
C PRO A 283 -43.94 2.87 -8.29
N GLN A 284 -43.86 2.24 -9.45
CA GLN A 284 -43.94 2.91 -10.76
C GLN A 284 -45.37 3.36 -11.03
#